data_e9432e86853e1b2c3ddb4c6aa534c72a
#
_entry.id   e9432e86853e1b2c3ddb4c6aa534c72a
#
_cell.length_a   1.000
_cell.length_b   1.000
_cell.length_c   1.000
_cell.angle_alpha   90.00
_cell.angle_beta   90.00
_cell.angle_gamma   90.00
#
_symmetry.space_group_name_H-M   'P 1'
#
loop_
_entity.id
_entity.type
_entity.pdbx_description
1 polymer ?
#
loop_
_entity_poly.entity_id
_entity_poly.type
_entity_poly.pdbx_seq_one_letter_code
_entity_poly.pdbx_strand_id
1 'polypeptide(L)'
;MTTTATAAELGSRPVPPLGGFSFTVLKLEIRRLLRNRRTVIFALVTPSIFFLLFGLNAAYANESAGKGNVSAFILISMALYGSVLATTSGGAMISIERAQGWTRQLRLTPLSPLAYVVTKMLTSMVLGFVSVLAVYIVGFATHKPSMPGYLWIVTALCVWIGSLVFAPFGLFLGYLLPTENVMQFMGFIMILLAFGGGLFVPLSQYPHTLQVLAKFTPLYGVNQLVHWPLTGGSMDMWWVVNAVAWLAIFTVGAIWRFRKDTARV
;
A
#
# COMPACT_ATOMS: atom_id res chain seq x y z
N MET A 1 50.07 23.03 -19.44
CA MET A 1 48.86 23.84 -19.55
C MET A 1 47.72 23.03 -18.94
N THR A 2 47.45 23.24 -17.65
CA THR A 2 46.32 22.62 -16.92
C THR A 2 45.12 23.54 -17.11
N THR A 3 44.19 23.14 -17.96
CA THR A 3 42.90 23.81 -18.11
C THR A 3 42.10 23.63 -16.82
N THR A 4 42.09 24.66 -16.00
CA THR A 4 41.13 24.78 -14.89
C THR A 4 39.75 24.95 -15.50
N ALA A 5 38.98 23.86 -15.56
CA ALA A 5 37.55 23.90 -15.87
C ALA A 5 36.90 24.80 -14.81
N THR A 6 36.35 25.92 -15.24
CA THR A 6 35.66 26.89 -14.39
C THR A 6 34.42 26.24 -13.78
N ALA A 7 34.13 26.50 -12.51
CA ALA A 7 32.97 26.00 -11.77
C ALA A 7 31.62 26.29 -12.48
N ALA A 8 31.60 27.18 -13.48
CA ALA A 8 30.44 27.47 -14.33
C ALA A 8 30.13 26.35 -15.35
N GLU A 9 31.11 25.50 -15.74
CA GLU A 9 30.89 24.38 -16.65
C GLU A 9 30.35 23.12 -15.96
N LEU A 10 30.34 23.10 -14.62
CA LEU A 10 29.58 22.15 -13.82
C LEU A 10 28.08 22.49 -13.79
N GLY A 11 27.69 23.53 -14.56
CA GLY A 11 26.32 24.01 -14.69
C GLY A 11 25.38 22.99 -15.27
N SER A 12 24.37 22.72 -14.49
CA SER A 12 23.07 22.07 -14.85
C SER A 12 23.17 20.90 -15.85
N ARG A 13 23.52 19.74 -15.33
CA ARG A 13 23.23 18.51 -16.10
C ARG A 13 21.75 18.52 -16.49
N PRO A 14 21.42 18.39 -17.79
CA PRO A 14 20.04 18.40 -18.23
C PRO A 14 19.29 17.32 -17.48
N VAL A 15 18.14 17.68 -16.91
CA VAL A 15 17.27 16.72 -16.23
C VAL A 15 16.86 15.67 -17.26
N PRO A 16 17.16 14.38 -17.05
CA PRO A 16 16.83 13.35 -18.01
C PRO A 16 15.31 13.32 -18.27
N PRO A 17 14.87 12.81 -19.43
CA PRO A 17 13.45 12.64 -19.71
C PRO A 17 12.80 11.84 -18.57
N LEU A 18 11.55 12.15 -18.23
CA LEU A 18 10.79 11.58 -17.11
C LEU A 18 11.45 11.78 -15.72
N GLY A 19 12.28 12.84 -15.56
CA GLY A 19 12.93 13.12 -14.29
C GLY A 19 13.91 12.04 -13.81
N GLY A 20 14.51 11.30 -14.75
CA GLY A 20 15.45 10.22 -14.45
C GLY A 20 14.80 8.88 -14.08
N PHE A 21 13.49 8.73 -14.26
CA PHE A 21 12.83 7.43 -14.11
C PHE A 21 13.42 6.41 -15.10
N SER A 22 13.78 5.23 -14.61
CA SER A 22 14.35 4.16 -15.41
C SER A 22 13.72 2.81 -15.07
N PHE A 23 13.28 2.07 -16.09
CA PHE A 23 12.78 0.70 -15.92
C PHE A 23 13.84 -0.25 -15.34
N THR A 24 15.12 0.00 -15.63
CA THR A 24 16.22 -0.80 -15.05
C THR A 24 16.29 -0.60 -13.53
N VAL A 25 16.19 0.65 -13.06
CA VAL A 25 16.15 0.96 -11.62
C VAL A 25 14.92 0.33 -10.98
N LEU A 26 13.75 0.46 -11.58
CA LEU A 26 12.51 -0.17 -11.11
C LEU A 26 12.67 -1.70 -10.98
N LYS A 27 13.20 -2.37 -12.00
CA LYS A 27 13.45 -3.82 -11.98
C LYS A 27 14.40 -4.24 -10.87
N LEU A 28 15.47 -3.48 -10.64
CA LEU A 28 16.43 -3.73 -9.57
C LEU A 28 15.79 -3.56 -8.18
N GLU A 29 14.99 -2.51 -8.00
CA GLU A 29 14.25 -2.25 -6.76
C GLU A 29 13.24 -3.38 -6.47
N ILE A 30 12.47 -3.80 -7.46
CA ILE A 30 11.53 -4.94 -7.34
C ILE A 30 12.29 -6.20 -6.93
N ARG A 31 13.40 -6.51 -7.61
CA ARG A 31 14.22 -7.69 -7.27
C ARG A 31 14.78 -7.62 -5.86
N ARG A 32 15.23 -6.44 -5.43
CA ARG A 32 15.71 -6.20 -4.07
C ARG A 32 14.62 -6.43 -3.03
N LEU A 33 13.42 -5.88 -3.27
CA LEU A 33 12.27 -6.04 -2.38
C LEU A 33 11.85 -7.50 -2.26
N LEU A 34 11.71 -8.21 -3.38
CA LEU A 34 11.31 -9.62 -3.39
C LEU A 34 12.37 -10.57 -2.81
N ARG A 35 13.65 -10.17 -2.79
CA ARG A 35 14.71 -10.94 -2.11
C ARG A 35 14.70 -10.79 -0.60
N ASN A 36 13.99 -9.81 -0.05
CA ASN A 36 13.79 -9.69 1.39
C ASN A 36 12.74 -10.73 1.86
N ARG A 37 13.23 -11.97 2.05
CA ARG A 37 12.37 -13.12 2.41
C ARG A 37 11.50 -12.84 3.63
N ARG A 38 12.02 -12.14 4.64
CA ARG A 38 11.28 -11.84 5.87
C ARG A 38 10.05 -10.99 5.58
N THR A 39 10.21 -9.90 4.83
CA THR A 39 9.10 -9.00 4.46
C THR A 39 8.09 -9.72 3.56
N VAL A 40 8.56 -10.48 2.57
CA VAL A 40 7.70 -11.22 1.64
C VAL A 40 6.90 -12.29 2.39
N ILE A 41 7.54 -13.13 3.19
CA ILE A 41 6.86 -14.20 3.96
C ILE A 41 5.81 -13.58 4.89
N PHE A 42 6.15 -12.52 5.62
CA PHE A 42 5.21 -11.87 6.52
C PHE A 42 4.00 -11.27 5.78
N ALA A 43 4.24 -10.63 4.63
CA ALA A 43 3.19 -10.04 3.81
C ALA A 43 2.24 -11.08 3.16
N LEU A 44 2.71 -12.31 2.94
CA LEU A 44 1.93 -13.39 2.36
C LEU A 44 1.21 -14.24 3.41
N VAL A 45 1.94 -14.63 4.45
CA VAL A 45 1.49 -15.62 5.43
C VAL A 45 0.47 -15.02 6.40
N THR A 46 0.72 -13.81 6.91
CA THR A 46 -0.16 -13.19 7.91
C THR A 46 -1.60 -13.02 7.42
N PRO A 47 -1.88 -12.38 6.26
CA PRO A 47 -3.26 -12.21 5.80
C PRO A 47 -3.89 -13.54 5.37
N SER A 48 -3.11 -14.49 4.88
CA SER A 48 -3.59 -15.82 4.53
C SER A 48 -4.02 -16.61 5.77
N ILE A 49 -3.24 -16.55 6.86
CA ILE A 49 -3.63 -17.17 8.14
C ILE A 49 -4.89 -16.49 8.69
N PHE A 50 -4.98 -15.16 8.64
CA PHE A 50 -6.18 -14.46 9.11
C PHE A 50 -7.41 -14.85 8.29
N PHE A 51 -7.27 -15.01 6.96
CA PHE A 51 -8.35 -15.54 6.15
C PHE A 51 -8.76 -16.97 6.60
N LEU A 52 -7.80 -17.86 6.83
CA LEU A 52 -8.09 -19.21 7.29
C LEU A 52 -8.79 -19.22 8.66
N LEU A 53 -8.39 -18.35 9.58
CA LEU A 53 -8.99 -18.26 10.91
C LEU A 53 -10.40 -17.65 10.88
N PHE A 54 -10.59 -16.58 10.15
CA PHE A 54 -11.86 -15.84 10.16
C PHE A 54 -12.80 -16.24 9.03
N GLY A 55 -12.30 -16.55 7.84
CA GLY A 55 -13.10 -16.86 6.66
C GLY A 55 -13.64 -18.30 6.62
N LEU A 56 -12.94 -19.24 7.27
CA LEU A 56 -13.36 -20.65 7.26
C LEU A 56 -14.18 -21.04 8.49
N ASN A 57 -13.89 -20.44 9.64
CA ASN A 57 -14.39 -20.89 10.93
C ASN A 57 -15.64 -20.13 11.40
N ALA A 58 -16.12 -19.20 10.62
CA ALA A 58 -17.34 -18.48 10.97
C ALA A 58 -18.54 -19.39 10.79
N ALA A 59 -19.37 -19.54 11.83
CA ALA A 59 -20.65 -20.26 11.74
C ALA A 59 -21.53 -19.69 10.61
N TYR A 60 -21.33 -18.42 10.28
CA TYR A 60 -22.01 -17.64 9.26
C TYR A 60 -21.26 -17.58 7.90
N ALA A 61 -20.18 -18.37 7.72
CA ALA A 61 -19.35 -18.31 6.49
C ALA A 61 -20.16 -18.54 5.21
N ASN A 62 -21.23 -19.33 5.28
CA ASN A 62 -22.10 -19.66 4.15
C ASN A 62 -23.29 -18.69 4.00
N GLU A 63 -23.49 -17.76 4.92
CA GLU A 63 -24.55 -16.76 4.81
C GLU A 63 -24.33 -15.85 3.60
N SER A 64 -25.41 -15.36 3.01
CA SER A 64 -25.35 -14.49 1.84
C SER A 64 -24.77 -13.12 2.21
N ALA A 65 -23.83 -12.66 1.40
CA ALA A 65 -23.25 -11.31 1.46
C ALA A 65 -23.26 -10.69 0.05
N GLY A 66 -24.36 -10.07 -0.30
CA GLY A 66 -24.56 -9.50 -1.64
C GLY A 66 -24.61 -10.59 -2.72
N LYS A 67 -23.69 -10.55 -3.68
CA LYS A 67 -23.57 -11.51 -4.80
C LYS A 67 -22.73 -12.75 -4.45
N GLY A 68 -22.30 -12.88 -3.21
CA GLY A 68 -21.51 -14.00 -2.71
C GLY A 68 -21.88 -14.36 -1.28
N ASN A 69 -20.94 -15.00 -0.58
CA ASN A 69 -21.10 -15.37 0.82
C ASN A 69 -20.16 -14.56 1.74
N VAL A 70 -20.38 -14.66 3.05
CA VAL A 70 -19.55 -13.98 4.07
C VAL A 70 -18.09 -14.41 3.98
N SER A 71 -17.80 -15.68 3.64
CA SER A 71 -16.42 -16.12 3.43
C SER A 71 -15.73 -15.35 2.29
N ALA A 72 -16.45 -15.05 1.20
CA ALA A 72 -15.93 -14.21 0.12
C ALA A 72 -15.71 -12.75 0.56
N PHE A 73 -16.61 -12.21 1.38
CA PHE A 73 -16.43 -10.88 1.98
C PHE A 73 -15.17 -10.82 2.84
N ILE A 74 -14.96 -11.81 3.72
CA ILE A 74 -13.77 -11.91 4.57
C ILE A 74 -12.49 -12.09 3.70
N LEU A 75 -12.57 -12.88 2.61
CA LEU A 75 -11.47 -13.05 1.67
C LEU A 75 -10.99 -11.69 1.14
N ILE A 76 -11.92 -10.86 0.66
CA ILE A 76 -11.63 -9.52 0.14
C ILE A 76 -11.03 -8.64 1.25
N SER A 77 -11.59 -8.68 2.46
CA SER A 77 -11.08 -7.94 3.62
C SER A 77 -9.64 -8.32 3.97
N MET A 78 -9.33 -9.63 4.03
CA MET A 78 -7.99 -10.11 4.37
C MET A 78 -6.98 -9.83 3.25
N ALA A 79 -7.40 -9.93 2.00
CA ALA A 79 -6.58 -9.54 0.87
C ALA A 79 -6.28 -8.03 0.86
N LEU A 80 -7.27 -7.19 1.20
CA LEU A 80 -7.06 -5.76 1.36
C LEU A 80 -6.07 -5.47 2.50
N TYR A 81 -6.27 -6.07 3.67
CA TYR A 81 -5.35 -5.94 4.80
C TYR A 81 -3.91 -6.31 4.42
N GLY A 82 -3.74 -7.46 3.76
CA GLY A 82 -2.44 -7.92 3.30
C GLY A 82 -1.79 -7.01 2.29
N SER A 83 -2.56 -6.54 1.30
CA SER A 83 -2.06 -5.63 0.27
C SER A 83 -1.68 -4.26 0.85
N VAL A 84 -2.50 -3.70 1.75
CA VAL A 84 -2.22 -2.45 2.48
C VAL A 84 -0.97 -2.60 3.34
N LEU A 85 -0.84 -3.68 4.09
CA LEU A 85 0.35 -3.97 4.90
C LEU A 85 1.61 -4.09 4.03
N ALA A 86 1.51 -4.81 2.91
CA ALA A 86 2.62 -5.02 1.97
C ALA A 86 3.07 -3.71 1.31
N THR A 87 2.13 -2.92 0.78
CA THR A 87 2.44 -1.64 0.10
C THR A 87 2.99 -0.62 1.08
N THR A 88 2.43 -0.53 2.28
CA THR A 88 2.93 0.37 3.33
C THR A 88 4.32 -0.03 3.80
N SER A 89 4.55 -1.33 4.06
CA SER A 89 5.87 -1.83 4.47
C SER A 89 6.92 -1.61 3.40
N GLY A 90 6.58 -1.86 2.12
CA GLY A 90 7.47 -1.60 0.99
C GLY A 90 7.87 -0.12 0.90
N GLY A 91 6.93 0.80 1.12
CA GLY A 91 7.21 2.23 1.18
C GLY A 91 8.07 2.62 2.39
N ALA A 92 7.78 2.08 3.56
CA ALA A 92 8.48 2.41 4.80
C ALA A 92 9.93 1.92 4.87
N MET A 93 10.33 0.97 4.01
CA MET A 93 11.74 0.54 3.90
C MET A 93 12.70 1.68 3.59
N ILE A 94 12.20 2.83 3.12
CA ILE A 94 13.02 4.02 2.90
C ILE A 94 13.69 4.52 4.20
N SER A 95 13.11 4.26 5.37
CA SER A 95 13.74 4.61 6.64
C SER A 95 15.08 3.89 6.82
N ILE A 96 15.14 2.60 6.45
CA ILE A 96 16.34 1.77 6.48
C ILE A 96 17.37 2.27 5.46
N GLU A 97 16.91 2.61 4.26
CA GLU A 97 17.77 3.15 3.20
C GLU A 97 18.42 4.48 3.63
N ARG A 98 17.66 5.33 4.31
CA ARG A 98 18.19 6.60 4.86
C ARG A 98 19.25 6.35 5.92
N ALA A 99 19.03 5.43 6.85
CA ALA A 99 20.01 5.08 7.87
C ALA A 99 21.31 4.53 7.28
N GLN A 100 21.23 3.85 6.12
CA GLN A 100 22.40 3.35 5.37
C GLN A 100 23.08 4.42 4.49
N GLY A 101 22.62 5.68 4.52
CA GLY A 101 23.19 6.77 3.73
C GLY A 101 22.84 6.77 2.24
N TRP A 102 21.85 5.95 1.84
CA TRP A 102 21.42 5.82 0.43
C TRP A 102 20.94 7.15 -0.17
N THR A 103 20.33 8.02 0.64
CA THR A 103 19.92 9.36 0.21
C THR A 103 21.08 10.23 -0.28
N ARG A 104 22.29 10.06 0.26
CA ARG A 104 23.49 10.79 -0.22
C ARG A 104 23.91 10.30 -1.62
N GLN A 105 23.79 8.99 -1.88
CA GLN A 105 24.11 8.44 -3.20
C GLN A 105 23.08 8.86 -4.26
N LEU A 106 21.80 8.97 -3.89
CA LEU A 106 20.74 9.42 -4.80
C LEU A 106 20.96 10.87 -5.30
N ARG A 107 21.59 11.72 -4.50
CA ARG A 107 21.93 13.10 -4.92
C ARG A 107 22.95 13.15 -6.06
N LEU A 108 23.77 12.13 -6.21
CA LEU A 108 24.74 12.03 -7.31
C LEU A 108 24.07 11.57 -8.61
N THR A 109 22.81 11.14 -8.53
CA THR A 109 22.01 10.72 -9.68
C THR A 109 21.06 11.84 -10.12
N PRO A 110 20.74 11.98 -11.41
CA PRO A 110 19.80 12.96 -11.91
C PRO A 110 18.33 12.58 -11.67
N LEU A 111 18.04 11.87 -10.57
CA LEU A 111 16.71 11.38 -10.23
C LEU A 111 15.90 12.46 -9.52
N SER A 112 14.77 12.86 -10.11
CA SER A 112 13.87 13.83 -9.48
C SER A 112 13.13 13.23 -8.27
N PRO A 113 12.72 14.06 -7.29
CA PRO A 113 11.92 13.61 -6.13
C PRO A 113 10.67 12.84 -6.52
N LEU A 114 9.98 13.29 -7.55
CA LEU A 114 8.77 12.65 -8.03
C LEU A 114 9.06 11.28 -8.65
N ALA A 115 10.08 11.19 -9.53
CA ALA A 115 10.46 9.92 -10.15
C ALA A 115 10.90 8.89 -9.10
N TYR A 116 11.58 9.32 -8.03
CA TYR A 116 11.94 8.46 -6.92
C TYR A 116 10.71 7.93 -6.17
N VAL A 117 9.79 8.83 -5.77
CA VAL A 117 8.55 8.45 -5.08
C VAL A 117 7.72 7.48 -5.94
N VAL A 118 7.54 7.79 -7.23
CA VAL A 118 6.82 6.90 -8.16
C VAL A 118 7.50 5.54 -8.29
N THR A 119 8.82 5.48 -8.39
CA THR A 119 9.57 4.20 -8.44
C THR A 119 9.30 3.37 -7.18
N LYS A 120 9.34 3.98 -6.00
CA LYS A 120 9.05 3.29 -4.73
C LYS A 120 7.59 2.86 -4.61
N MET A 121 6.65 3.69 -5.05
CA MET A 121 5.23 3.31 -5.10
C MET A 121 5.01 2.09 -6.00
N LEU A 122 5.54 2.11 -7.22
CA LEU A 122 5.43 0.98 -8.15
C LEU A 122 6.07 -0.29 -7.60
N THR A 123 7.24 -0.16 -6.96
CA THR A 123 7.92 -1.30 -6.33
C THR A 123 7.08 -1.91 -5.20
N SER A 124 6.52 -1.08 -4.33
CA SER A 124 5.66 -1.56 -3.23
C SER A 124 4.35 -2.17 -3.72
N MET A 125 3.77 -1.64 -4.82
CA MET A 125 2.59 -2.21 -5.47
C MET A 125 2.80 -3.64 -5.98
N VAL A 126 4.03 -3.99 -6.40
CA VAL A 126 4.34 -5.38 -6.78
C VAL A 126 4.21 -6.31 -5.57
N LEU A 127 4.69 -5.89 -4.39
CA LEU A 127 4.52 -6.70 -3.17
C LEU A 127 3.05 -6.79 -2.76
N GLY A 128 2.29 -5.70 -2.89
CA GLY A 128 0.84 -5.69 -2.69
C GLY A 128 0.12 -6.68 -3.60
N PHE A 129 0.49 -6.72 -4.88
CA PHE A 129 -0.07 -7.68 -5.84
C PHE A 129 0.22 -9.13 -5.43
N VAL A 130 1.45 -9.43 -5.06
CA VAL A 130 1.85 -10.78 -4.61
C VAL A 130 1.07 -11.18 -3.36
N SER A 131 0.81 -10.24 -2.43
CA SER A 131 -0.01 -10.48 -1.25
C SER A 131 -1.47 -10.80 -1.60
N VAL A 132 -2.09 -10.03 -2.52
CA VAL A 132 -3.45 -10.32 -3.01
C VAL A 132 -3.52 -11.71 -3.61
N LEU A 133 -2.59 -12.04 -4.51
CA LEU A 133 -2.55 -13.36 -5.14
C LEU A 133 -2.46 -14.49 -4.11
N ALA A 134 -1.61 -14.34 -3.10
CA ALA A 134 -1.46 -15.37 -2.06
C ALA A 134 -2.78 -15.64 -1.33
N VAL A 135 -3.49 -14.60 -0.88
CA VAL A 135 -4.77 -14.74 -0.18
C VAL A 135 -5.84 -15.34 -1.11
N TYR A 136 -5.89 -14.89 -2.36
CA TYR A 136 -6.86 -15.41 -3.34
C TYR A 136 -6.60 -16.88 -3.72
N ILE A 137 -5.33 -17.28 -3.84
CA ILE A 137 -4.96 -18.69 -4.07
C ILE A 137 -5.38 -19.55 -2.88
N VAL A 138 -5.12 -19.10 -1.65
CA VAL A 138 -5.55 -19.80 -0.43
C VAL A 138 -7.08 -19.87 -0.37
N GLY A 139 -7.77 -18.75 -0.66
CA GLY A 139 -9.23 -18.73 -0.71
C GLY A 139 -9.80 -19.69 -1.73
N PHE A 140 -9.25 -19.75 -2.92
CA PHE A 140 -9.65 -20.66 -3.98
C PHE A 140 -9.44 -22.13 -3.58
N ALA A 141 -8.29 -22.44 -2.97
CA ALA A 141 -7.95 -23.79 -2.52
C ALA A 141 -8.87 -24.32 -1.42
N THR A 142 -9.49 -23.44 -0.62
CA THR A 142 -10.40 -23.85 0.46
C THR A 142 -11.82 -24.14 -0.01
N HIS A 143 -12.20 -23.74 -1.24
CA HIS A 143 -13.55 -23.87 -1.82
C HIS A 143 -14.69 -23.30 -0.95
N LYS A 144 -14.39 -22.49 0.06
CA LYS A 144 -15.38 -21.87 0.96
C LYS A 144 -15.93 -20.54 0.44
N PRO A 145 -15.06 -19.60 -0.08
CA PRO A 145 -15.58 -18.38 -0.68
C PRO A 145 -16.41 -18.70 -1.93
N SER A 146 -17.65 -18.27 -1.92
CA SER A 146 -18.56 -18.44 -3.05
C SER A 146 -18.95 -17.09 -3.61
N MET A 147 -18.59 -16.85 -4.87
CA MET A 147 -18.97 -15.65 -5.63
C MET A 147 -18.84 -15.93 -7.14
N PRO A 148 -19.56 -15.19 -8.00
CA PRO A 148 -19.43 -15.31 -9.47
C PRO A 148 -17.98 -15.22 -9.95
N GLY A 149 -17.60 -16.03 -10.95
CA GLY A 149 -16.20 -16.14 -11.40
C GLY A 149 -15.55 -14.81 -11.80
N TYR A 150 -16.30 -13.89 -12.42
CA TYR A 150 -15.78 -12.57 -12.76
C TYR A 150 -15.43 -11.71 -11.52
N LEU A 151 -16.14 -11.91 -10.41
CA LEU A 151 -15.87 -11.16 -9.17
C LEU A 151 -14.53 -11.51 -8.54
N TRP A 152 -14.01 -12.71 -8.74
CA TRP A 152 -12.66 -13.07 -8.29
C TRP A 152 -11.61 -12.14 -8.88
N ILE A 153 -11.71 -11.86 -10.19
CA ILE A 153 -10.75 -10.97 -10.89
C ILE A 153 -11.03 -9.50 -10.53
N VAL A 154 -12.30 -9.08 -10.58
CA VAL A 154 -12.67 -7.69 -10.34
C VAL A 154 -12.29 -7.26 -8.92
N THR A 155 -12.63 -8.06 -7.91
CA THR A 155 -12.32 -7.72 -6.51
C THR A 155 -10.83 -7.79 -6.22
N ALA A 156 -10.07 -8.74 -6.81
CA ALA A 156 -8.63 -8.78 -6.70
C ALA A 156 -7.96 -7.52 -7.28
N LEU A 157 -8.42 -7.07 -8.44
CA LEU A 157 -7.93 -5.83 -9.06
C LEU A 157 -8.31 -4.59 -8.23
N CYS A 158 -9.56 -4.52 -7.74
CA CYS A 158 -9.99 -3.43 -6.88
C CYS A 158 -9.15 -3.35 -5.60
N VAL A 159 -8.86 -4.49 -4.96
CA VAL A 159 -8.00 -4.58 -3.77
C VAL A 159 -6.59 -4.10 -4.09
N TRP A 160 -6.01 -4.61 -5.17
CA TRP A 160 -4.66 -4.22 -5.58
C TRP A 160 -4.56 -2.72 -5.89
N ILE A 161 -5.46 -2.20 -6.73
CA ILE A 161 -5.49 -0.77 -7.09
C ILE A 161 -5.78 0.09 -5.86
N GLY A 162 -6.74 -0.31 -5.03
CA GLY A 162 -7.10 0.42 -3.80
C GLY A 162 -5.93 0.53 -2.82
N SER A 163 -5.06 -0.47 -2.76
CA SER A 163 -3.87 -0.44 -1.92
C SER A 163 -2.83 0.62 -2.34
N LEU A 164 -2.97 1.20 -3.55
CA LEU A 164 -2.09 2.28 -4.04
C LEU A 164 -2.08 3.50 -3.09
N VAL A 165 -3.18 3.78 -2.40
CA VAL A 165 -3.26 4.86 -1.40
C VAL A 165 -2.21 4.70 -0.31
N PHE A 166 -1.86 3.47 0.02
CA PHE A 166 -0.98 3.12 1.14
C PHE A 166 0.50 3.03 0.76
N ALA A 167 0.82 3.00 -0.51
CA ALA A 167 2.21 3.06 -0.97
C ALA A 167 2.90 4.40 -0.59
N PRO A 168 2.34 5.58 -0.91
CA PRO A 168 2.90 6.84 -0.45
C PRO A 168 2.72 7.07 1.05
N PHE A 169 1.71 6.48 1.70
CA PHE A 169 1.59 6.48 3.15
C PHE A 169 2.79 5.84 3.83
N GLY A 170 3.20 4.66 3.36
CA GLY A 170 4.41 3.99 3.84
C GLY A 170 5.66 4.83 3.65
N LEU A 171 5.82 5.47 2.48
CA LEU A 171 6.91 6.41 2.23
C LEU A 171 6.90 7.58 3.22
N PHE A 172 5.74 8.19 3.42
CA PHE A 172 5.58 9.32 4.36
C PHE A 172 5.98 8.92 5.78
N LEU A 173 5.50 7.75 6.26
CA LEU A 173 5.89 7.20 7.57
C LEU A 173 7.39 6.91 7.65
N GLY A 174 7.96 6.33 6.59
CA GLY A 174 9.39 6.04 6.52
C GLY A 174 10.30 7.29 6.57
N TYR A 175 9.78 8.43 6.13
CA TYR A 175 10.45 9.72 6.30
C TYR A 175 10.18 10.37 7.66
N LEU A 176 9.06 10.06 8.30
CA LEU A 176 8.64 10.68 9.55
C LEU A 176 9.28 10.01 10.77
N LEU A 177 9.34 8.67 10.75
CA LEU A 177 9.73 7.86 11.88
C LEU A 177 11.21 7.44 11.83
N PRO A 178 11.90 7.34 13.00
CA PRO A 178 13.22 6.75 13.09
C PRO A 178 13.20 5.27 12.66
N THR A 179 14.30 4.79 12.10
CA THR A 179 14.43 3.43 11.55
C THR A 179 14.15 2.34 12.59
N GLU A 180 14.57 2.55 13.82
CA GLU A 180 14.45 1.58 14.91
C GLU A 180 12.99 1.28 15.28
N ASN A 181 12.12 2.28 15.15
CA ASN A 181 10.73 2.20 15.63
C ASN A 181 9.72 2.04 14.49
N VAL A 182 10.12 2.25 13.24
CA VAL A 182 9.19 2.34 12.10
C VAL A 182 8.33 1.09 11.96
N MET A 183 8.90 -0.10 12.13
CA MET A 183 8.17 -1.37 11.97
C MET A 183 7.17 -1.63 13.10
N GLN A 184 7.49 -1.23 14.32
CA GLN A 184 6.60 -1.37 15.48
C GLN A 184 5.41 -0.42 15.38
N PHE A 185 5.67 0.86 15.08
CA PHE A 185 4.61 1.85 14.86
C PHE A 185 3.73 1.50 13.67
N MET A 186 4.30 0.96 12.61
CA MET A 186 3.55 0.50 11.44
C MET A 186 2.50 -0.56 11.80
N GLY A 187 2.90 -1.59 12.56
CA GLY A 187 1.97 -2.63 13.00
C GLY A 187 0.78 -2.04 13.77
N PHE A 188 1.06 -1.16 14.72
CA PHE A 188 0.04 -0.49 15.52
C PHE A 188 -0.89 0.40 14.66
N ILE A 189 -0.32 1.24 13.81
CA ILE A 189 -1.10 2.12 12.92
C ILE A 189 -1.98 1.28 11.97
N MET A 190 -1.46 0.17 11.43
CA MET A 190 -2.24 -0.71 10.55
C MET A 190 -3.44 -1.34 11.25
N ILE A 191 -3.28 -1.77 12.49
CA ILE A 191 -4.39 -2.30 13.30
C ILE A 191 -5.43 -1.21 13.55
N LEU A 192 -5.01 0.00 13.95
CA LEU A 192 -5.91 1.13 14.15
C LEU A 192 -6.68 1.50 12.87
N LEU A 193 -6.00 1.50 11.73
CA LEU A 193 -6.63 1.76 10.43
C LEU A 193 -7.61 0.65 10.04
N ALA A 194 -7.26 -0.62 10.29
CA ALA A 194 -8.13 -1.75 9.96
C ALA A 194 -9.42 -1.74 10.77
N PHE A 195 -9.35 -1.43 12.06
CA PHE A 195 -10.55 -1.21 12.87
C PHE A 195 -11.27 0.09 12.49
N GLY A 196 -10.54 1.21 12.44
CA GLY A 196 -11.09 2.53 12.12
C GLY A 196 -11.74 2.62 10.74
N GLY A 197 -11.27 1.85 9.76
CA GLY A 197 -11.84 1.78 8.41
C GLY A 197 -12.94 0.72 8.23
N GLY A 198 -13.30 -0.02 9.30
CA GLY A 198 -14.35 -1.04 9.25
C GLY A 198 -13.94 -2.31 8.48
N LEU A 199 -12.64 -2.64 8.45
CA LEU A 199 -12.13 -3.79 7.71
C LEU A 199 -12.33 -5.11 8.47
N PHE A 200 -12.06 -5.11 9.79
CA PHE A 200 -12.21 -6.30 10.63
C PHE A 200 -13.61 -6.45 11.23
N VAL A 201 -14.24 -5.33 11.52
CA VAL A 201 -15.58 -5.28 12.09
C VAL A 201 -16.45 -4.38 11.21
N PRO A 202 -17.61 -4.85 10.73
CA PRO A 202 -18.52 -4.02 9.93
C PRO A 202 -18.91 -2.74 10.69
N LEU A 203 -18.89 -1.61 10.00
CA LEU A 203 -19.17 -0.30 10.62
C LEU A 203 -20.58 -0.22 11.21
N SER A 204 -21.52 -1.02 10.73
CA SER A 204 -22.88 -1.12 11.27
C SER A 204 -22.92 -1.56 12.75
N GLN A 205 -21.87 -2.21 13.22
CA GLN A 205 -21.74 -2.65 14.62
C GLN A 205 -21.12 -1.58 15.54
N TYR A 206 -20.67 -0.47 14.98
CA TYR A 206 -20.06 0.61 15.76
C TYR A 206 -21.11 1.62 16.27
N PRO A 207 -20.85 2.29 17.40
CA PRO A 207 -21.62 3.46 17.81
C PRO A 207 -21.62 4.53 16.72
N HIS A 208 -22.73 5.28 16.58
CA HIS A 208 -22.91 6.26 15.50
C HIS A 208 -21.73 7.25 15.38
N THR A 209 -21.18 7.71 16.51
CA THR A 209 -20.03 8.62 16.53
C THR A 209 -18.81 8.02 15.83
N LEU A 210 -18.50 6.74 16.11
CA LEU A 210 -17.38 6.03 15.47
C LEU A 210 -17.63 5.77 14.00
N GLN A 211 -18.87 5.51 13.59
CA GLN A 211 -19.23 5.39 12.17
C GLN A 211 -18.93 6.68 11.39
N VAL A 212 -19.24 7.85 11.99
CA VAL A 212 -18.94 9.14 11.37
C VAL A 212 -17.44 9.38 11.27
N LEU A 213 -16.69 9.13 12.35
CA LEU A 213 -15.23 9.26 12.34
C LEU A 213 -14.56 8.33 11.34
N ALA A 214 -15.03 7.10 11.22
CA ALA A 214 -14.54 6.11 10.28
C ALA A 214 -14.57 6.63 8.82
N LYS A 215 -15.61 7.38 8.44
CA LYS A 215 -15.76 7.93 7.08
C LYS A 215 -14.61 8.85 6.64
N PHE A 216 -13.86 9.38 7.59
CA PHE A 216 -12.70 10.25 7.33
C PHE A 216 -11.38 9.50 7.35
N THR A 217 -11.37 8.23 7.72
CA THR A 217 -10.12 7.44 7.73
C THR A 217 -9.67 7.09 6.30
N PRO A 218 -8.35 6.94 6.06
CA PRO A 218 -7.84 6.60 4.74
C PRO A 218 -8.25 5.22 4.23
N LEU A 219 -8.59 4.30 5.14
CA LEU A 219 -8.98 2.95 4.75
C LEU A 219 -10.48 2.84 4.42
N TYR A 220 -11.32 3.73 4.94
CA TYR A 220 -12.77 3.67 4.74
C TYR A 220 -13.18 3.64 3.27
N GLY A 221 -12.79 4.66 2.49
CA GLY A 221 -13.17 4.77 1.08
C GLY A 221 -12.67 3.56 0.27
N VAL A 222 -11.43 3.15 0.51
CA VAL A 222 -10.85 1.97 -0.15
C VAL A 222 -11.62 0.70 0.24
N ASN A 223 -11.93 0.51 1.52
CA ASN A 223 -12.67 -0.66 2.00
C ASN A 223 -14.05 -0.77 1.34
N GLN A 224 -14.79 0.34 1.25
CA GLN A 224 -16.09 0.36 0.59
C GLN A 224 -15.98 0.05 -0.92
N LEU A 225 -15.01 0.67 -1.60
CA LEU A 225 -14.78 0.47 -3.03
C LEU A 225 -14.45 -0.98 -3.40
N VAL A 226 -13.63 -1.67 -2.60
CA VAL A 226 -13.23 -3.04 -2.90
C VAL A 226 -14.35 -4.06 -2.63
N HIS A 227 -15.26 -3.76 -1.70
CA HIS A 227 -16.41 -4.61 -1.39
C HIS A 227 -17.62 -4.32 -2.26
N TRP A 228 -17.73 -3.13 -2.84
CA TRP A 228 -18.86 -2.74 -3.69
C TRP A 228 -19.19 -3.72 -4.82
N PRO A 229 -18.26 -4.30 -5.58
CA PRO A 229 -18.58 -5.27 -6.62
C PRO A 229 -19.31 -6.51 -6.08
N LEU A 230 -18.96 -6.94 -4.85
CA LEU A 230 -19.59 -8.08 -4.16
C LEU A 230 -20.93 -7.70 -3.54
N THR A 231 -20.97 -6.60 -2.77
CA THR A 231 -22.17 -6.19 -2.02
C THR A 231 -23.25 -5.58 -2.91
N GLY A 232 -22.86 -4.98 -4.03
CA GLY A 232 -23.79 -4.29 -4.92
C GLY A 232 -24.26 -2.94 -4.36
N GLY A 233 -25.36 -2.45 -4.91
CA GLY A 233 -25.97 -1.18 -4.50
C GLY A 233 -25.42 0.04 -5.27
N SER A 234 -25.87 1.24 -4.88
CA SER A 234 -25.40 2.51 -5.45
C SER A 234 -23.98 2.82 -4.97
N MET A 235 -23.12 3.24 -5.89
CA MET A 235 -21.79 3.72 -5.55
C MET A 235 -21.89 5.11 -4.92
N ASP A 236 -21.34 5.26 -3.71
CA ASP A 236 -21.23 6.57 -3.08
C ASP A 236 -19.94 7.26 -3.55
N MET A 237 -20.10 8.42 -4.18
CA MET A 237 -18.96 9.21 -4.67
C MET A 237 -17.99 9.60 -3.54
N TRP A 238 -18.47 9.67 -2.30
CA TRP A 238 -17.62 9.94 -1.14
C TRP A 238 -16.48 8.92 -0.98
N TRP A 239 -16.70 7.67 -1.34
CA TRP A 239 -15.65 6.63 -1.25
C TRP A 239 -14.47 6.93 -2.17
N VAL A 240 -14.78 7.38 -3.40
CA VAL A 240 -13.76 7.77 -4.38
C VAL A 240 -13.04 9.03 -3.93
N VAL A 241 -13.81 10.05 -3.50
CA VAL A 241 -13.24 11.31 -3.00
C VAL A 241 -12.30 11.05 -1.81
N ASN A 242 -12.73 10.22 -0.85
CA ASN A 242 -11.90 9.84 0.29
C ASN A 242 -10.59 9.17 -0.16
N ALA A 243 -10.66 8.14 -1.02
CA ALA A 243 -9.47 7.42 -1.48
C ALA A 243 -8.50 8.34 -2.26
N VAL A 244 -9.02 9.18 -3.16
CA VAL A 244 -8.21 10.12 -3.96
C VAL A 244 -7.60 11.21 -3.08
N ALA A 245 -8.36 11.75 -2.14
CA ALA A 245 -7.89 12.78 -1.20
C ALA A 245 -6.72 12.25 -0.37
N TRP A 246 -6.85 11.06 0.22
CA TRP A 246 -5.78 10.46 1.00
C TRP A 246 -4.56 10.08 0.16
N LEU A 247 -4.76 9.58 -1.06
CA LEU A 247 -3.66 9.34 -2.01
C LEU A 247 -2.88 10.62 -2.28
N ALA A 248 -3.59 11.73 -2.53
CA ALA A 248 -2.97 13.04 -2.77
C ALA A 248 -2.22 13.55 -1.53
N ILE A 249 -2.87 13.51 -0.35
CA ILE A 249 -2.28 13.95 0.92
C ILE A 249 -0.97 13.19 1.21
N PHE A 250 -0.99 11.87 1.10
CA PHE A 250 0.20 11.06 1.39
C PHE A 250 1.29 11.24 0.34
N THR A 251 0.93 11.38 -0.93
CA THR A 251 1.90 11.62 -2.01
C THR A 251 2.58 12.98 -1.85
N VAL A 252 1.80 14.04 -1.62
CA VAL A 252 2.34 15.38 -1.37
C VAL A 252 3.20 15.39 -0.10
N GLY A 253 2.73 14.74 0.97
CA GLY A 253 3.48 14.60 2.22
C GLY A 253 4.80 13.86 2.03
N ALA A 254 4.83 12.77 1.26
CA ALA A 254 6.04 12.01 0.95
C ALA A 254 7.05 12.86 0.13
N ILE A 255 6.57 13.57 -0.90
CA ILE A 255 7.41 14.46 -1.72
C ILE A 255 7.97 15.63 -0.88
N TRP A 256 7.13 16.23 -0.06
CA TRP A 256 7.55 17.33 0.82
C TRP A 256 8.65 16.89 1.79
N ARG A 257 8.46 15.74 2.43
CA ARG A 257 9.45 15.17 3.35
C ARG A 257 10.74 14.79 2.64
N PHE A 258 10.67 14.18 1.47
CA PHE A 258 11.84 13.89 0.65
C PHE A 258 12.66 15.16 0.37
N ARG A 259 12.02 16.24 -0.09
CA ARG A 259 12.69 17.52 -0.37
C ARG A 259 13.36 18.10 0.87
N LYS A 260 12.70 18.04 2.03
CA LYS A 260 13.24 18.54 3.29
C LYS A 260 14.43 17.72 3.79
N ASP A 261 14.39 16.40 3.59
CA ASP A 261 15.47 15.49 3.95
C ASP A 261 16.71 15.71 3.06
N THR A 262 16.48 15.96 1.77
CA THR A 262 17.55 16.25 0.83
C THR A 262 18.14 17.65 0.97
N ALA A 263 17.46 18.60 1.56
CA ALA A 263 17.98 19.97 1.78
C ALA A 263 18.89 20.10 3.03
N ARG A 264 18.84 19.15 3.96
CA ARG A 264 19.53 19.22 5.27
C ARG A 264 20.94 18.62 5.31
N VAL A 265 21.46 18.13 4.18
CA VAL A 265 22.78 17.47 4.12
C VAL A 265 23.72 18.30 3.22
#